data_6f376ad0ec3047966f33301b3c39c3e1
#
_entry.id   6f376ad0ec3047966f33301b3c39c3e1
#
_cell.length_a   1.000
_cell.length_b   1.000
_cell.length_c   1.000
_cell.angle_alpha   90.00
_cell.angle_beta   90.00
_cell.angle_gamma   90.00
#
_symmetry.space_group_name_H-M   'P 1'
#
loop_
_entity.id
_entity.type
_entity.pdbx_description
1 polymer ?
#
loop_
_entity_poly.entity_id
_entity_poly.type
_entity_poly.pdbx_seq_one_letter_code
_entity_poly.pdbx_strand_id
1 'polypeptide(L)'
;MGLIIGSVQSLIFLIFQNFSWPIESGILICLASGYLITGGLHIDGLMDTIDGLYAGKKKMLKAMKDSRVGAFSVQAIILIIFIQFASLLKLQTQLIYILPICSFLGRFSTLIYIDKFKYITFKKKSISHKKYWRGFLKESILSLCTILITAVITSVFLKGILFDLLLLFLLGLVYCSIIVNILGKKVGGFNGDTCGASVVLVETIMLFTCAIIL
;
A
#
# COMPACT_ATOMS: atom_id res chain seq x y z
N MET A 1 6.27 -4.68 -9.18
CA MET A 1 6.49 -5.18 -7.81
C MET A 1 5.17 -5.41 -7.04
N GLY A 2 4.25 -4.44 -6.93
CA GLY A 2 2.99 -4.61 -6.18
C GLY A 2 2.12 -5.77 -6.66
N LEU A 3 1.92 -5.91 -7.98
CA LEU A 3 1.20 -7.06 -8.54
C LEU A 3 1.78 -8.41 -8.10
N ILE A 4 3.11 -8.52 -8.10
CA ILE A 4 3.80 -9.77 -7.70
C ILE A 4 3.52 -10.07 -6.21
N ILE A 5 3.65 -9.07 -5.34
CA ILE A 5 3.42 -9.25 -3.90
C ILE A 5 1.97 -9.68 -3.65
N GLY A 6 1.00 -8.96 -4.21
CA GLY A 6 -0.41 -9.31 -4.06
C GLY A 6 -0.76 -10.68 -4.66
N SER A 7 -0.15 -11.07 -5.78
CA SER A 7 -0.34 -12.40 -6.36
C SER A 7 0.24 -13.51 -5.47
N VAL A 8 1.41 -13.28 -4.86
CA VAL A 8 1.99 -14.24 -3.90
C VAL A 8 1.10 -14.38 -2.66
N GLN A 9 0.55 -13.26 -2.14
CA GLN A 9 -0.41 -13.30 -1.04
C GLN A 9 -1.66 -14.11 -1.40
N SER A 10 -2.22 -13.88 -2.59
CA SER A 10 -3.38 -14.64 -3.09
C SER A 10 -3.07 -16.13 -3.20
N LEU A 11 -1.89 -16.48 -3.71
CA LEU A 11 -1.45 -17.87 -3.82
C LEU A 11 -1.32 -18.53 -2.44
N ILE A 12 -0.73 -17.83 -1.47
CA ILE A 12 -0.63 -18.33 -0.09
C ILE A 12 -2.02 -18.59 0.48
N PHE A 13 -2.95 -17.67 0.31
CA PHE A 13 -4.34 -17.86 0.76
C PHE A 13 -4.97 -19.12 0.15
N LEU A 14 -4.83 -19.32 -1.17
CA LEU A 14 -5.34 -20.51 -1.86
C LEU A 14 -4.71 -21.81 -1.35
N ILE A 15 -3.41 -21.81 -1.07
CA ILE A 15 -2.72 -22.99 -0.53
C ILE A 15 -3.34 -23.36 0.83
N PHE A 16 -3.53 -22.40 1.74
CA PHE A 16 -4.12 -22.69 3.05
C PHE A 16 -5.58 -23.15 2.98
N GLN A 17 -6.36 -22.63 2.01
CA GLN A 17 -7.70 -23.15 1.75
C GLN A 17 -7.68 -24.63 1.34
N ASN A 18 -6.74 -25.05 0.51
CA ASN A 18 -6.60 -26.45 0.08
C ASN A 18 -6.23 -27.41 1.22
N PHE A 19 -5.59 -26.93 2.27
CA PHE A 19 -5.25 -27.71 3.46
C PHE A 19 -6.38 -27.77 4.50
N SER A 20 -7.57 -27.30 4.17
CA SER A 20 -8.75 -27.27 5.06
C SER A 20 -8.52 -26.55 6.40
N TRP A 21 -7.62 -25.57 6.39
CA TRP A 21 -7.44 -24.70 7.54
C TRP A 21 -8.64 -23.77 7.72
N PRO A 22 -8.94 -23.34 8.97
CA PRO A 22 -9.92 -22.27 9.19
C PRO A 22 -9.58 -21.05 8.32
N ILE A 23 -10.59 -20.48 7.69
CA ILE A 23 -10.41 -19.39 6.72
C ILE A 23 -9.72 -18.19 7.37
N GLU A 24 -10.00 -17.93 8.63
CA GLU A 24 -9.41 -16.87 9.43
C GLU A 24 -7.89 -17.04 9.56
N SER A 25 -7.44 -18.27 9.77
CA SER A 25 -6.02 -18.60 9.87
C SER A 25 -5.31 -18.39 8.53
N GLY A 26 -5.93 -18.83 7.43
CA GLY A 26 -5.40 -18.61 6.09
C GLY A 26 -5.26 -17.12 5.75
N ILE A 27 -6.25 -16.31 6.15
CA ILE A 27 -6.23 -14.86 5.96
C ILE A 27 -5.14 -14.19 6.81
N LEU A 28 -4.97 -14.58 8.07
CA LEU A 28 -3.91 -14.05 8.93
C LEU A 28 -2.53 -14.33 8.36
N ILE A 29 -2.29 -15.54 7.86
CA ILE A 29 -1.01 -15.90 7.23
C ILE A 29 -0.82 -15.14 5.91
N CYS A 30 -1.86 -15.01 5.12
CA CYS A 30 -1.85 -14.20 3.90
C CYS A 30 -1.45 -12.74 4.21
N LEU A 31 -2.07 -12.13 5.21
CA LEU A 31 -1.75 -10.76 5.65
C LEU A 31 -0.30 -10.65 6.14
N ALA A 32 0.12 -11.57 7.02
CA ALA A 32 1.48 -11.60 7.54
C ALA A 32 2.53 -11.78 6.43
N SER A 33 2.23 -12.58 5.40
CA SER A 33 3.13 -12.80 4.27
C SER A 33 3.45 -11.51 3.51
N GLY A 34 2.47 -10.62 3.32
CA GLY A 34 2.68 -9.33 2.66
C GLY A 34 3.68 -8.45 3.43
N TYR A 35 3.62 -8.49 4.75
CA TYR A 35 4.57 -7.78 5.61
C TYR A 35 5.95 -8.40 5.57
N LEU A 36 6.04 -9.74 5.61
CA LEU A 36 7.30 -10.47 5.57
C LEU A 36 8.03 -10.30 4.23
N ILE A 37 7.32 -10.39 3.10
CA ILE A 37 7.89 -10.23 1.75
C ILE A 37 8.54 -8.86 1.58
N THR A 38 7.98 -7.82 2.21
CA THR A 38 8.51 -6.45 2.16
C THR A 38 9.54 -6.16 3.25
N GLY A 39 9.86 -7.14 4.09
CA GLY A 39 10.75 -6.95 5.24
C GLY A 39 10.23 -5.94 6.25
N GLY A 40 8.92 -5.72 6.30
CA GLY A 40 8.29 -4.75 7.21
C GLY A 40 8.51 -3.27 6.83
N LEU A 41 9.24 -2.96 5.76
CA LEU A 41 9.66 -1.59 5.40
C LEU A 41 8.49 -0.59 5.30
N HIS A 42 7.34 -1.03 4.77
CA HIS A 42 6.20 -0.13 4.60
C HIS A 42 5.49 0.16 5.94
N ILE A 43 5.41 -0.85 6.80
CA ILE A 43 4.85 -0.70 8.16
C ILE A 43 5.75 0.17 9.01
N ASP A 44 7.06 -0.08 9.00
CA ASP A 44 8.06 0.74 9.67
C ASP A 44 7.94 2.21 9.24
N GLY A 45 7.88 2.46 7.91
CA GLY A 45 7.68 3.81 7.39
C GLY A 45 6.37 4.45 7.82
N LEU A 46 5.28 3.68 7.98
CA LEU A 46 4.03 4.19 8.53
C LEU A 46 4.18 4.56 10.01
N MET A 47 4.81 3.70 10.81
CA MET A 47 5.04 3.95 12.23
C MET A 47 5.89 5.22 12.42
N ASP A 48 7.01 5.33 11.72
CA ASP A 48 7.88 6.50 11.75
C ASP A 48 7.16 7.78 11.35
N THR A 49 6.32 7.69 10.29
CA THR A 49 5.52 8.83 9.83
C THR A 49 4.53 9.29 10.89
N ILE A 50 3.87 8.36 11.58
CA ILE A 50 2.92 8.66 12.66
C ILE A 50 3.66 9.28 13.85
N ASP A 51 4.75 8.68 14.31
CA ASP A 51 5.55 9.22 15.42
C ASP A 51 6.08 10.62 15.08
N GLY A 52 6.52 10.83 13.84
CA GLY A 52 6.90 12.14 13.34
C GLY A 52 5.78 13.17 13.39
N LEU A 53 4.60 12.81 12.91
CA LEU A 53 3.42 13.70 12.90
C LEU A 53 2.98 14.10 14.33
N TYR A 54 2.98 13.15 15.27
CA TYR A 54 2.61 13.42 16.67
C TYR A 54 3.68 14.18 17.44
N ALA A 55 4.96 14.08 17.06
CA ALA A 55 6.03 14.89 17.64
C ALA A 55 5.95 16.39 17.26
N GLY A 56 5.11 16.73 16.28
CA GLY A 56 4.90 18.09 15.77
C GLY A 56 6.01 18.57 14.83
N LYS A 57 5.69 19.58 14.01
CA LYS A 57 6.53 20.02 12.86
C LYS A 57 8.01 20.23 13.17
N LYS A 58 8.33 20.82 14.33
CA LYS A 58 9.74 21.13 14.72
C LYS A 58 10.59 19.88 15.00
N LYS A 59 9.95 18.81 15.51
CA LYS A 59 10.64 17.57 15.94
C LYS A 59 10.39 16.40 15.00
N MET A 60 9.52 16.56 14.01
CA MET A 60 9.01 15.50 13.12
C MET A 60 10.12 14.63 12.53
N LEU A 61 11.04 15.22 11.76
CA LEU A 61 12.12 14.47 11.11
C LEU A 61 13.09 13.81 12.12
N LYS A 62 13.21 14.38 13.33
CA LYS A 62 14.00 13.77 14.40
C LYS A 62 13.28 12.56 14.98
N ALA A 63 11.98 12.66 15.21
CA ALA A 63 11.17 11.57 15.73
C ALA A 63 11.11 10.40 14.73
N MET A 64 10.93 10.66 13.44
CA MET A 64 10.99 9.64 12.37
C MET A 64 12.32 8.87 12.29
N LYS A 65 13.37 9.32 12.97
CA LYS A 65 14.70 8.67 13.02
C LYS A 65 15.04 8.10 14.39
N ASP A 66 14.15 8.25 15.32
CA ASP A 66 14.29 7.67 16.64
C ASP A 66 13.89 6.20 16.59
N SER A 67 14.77 5.30 16.99
CA SER A 67 14.48 3.85 17.02
C SER A 67 13.46 3.44 18.08
N ARG A 68 13.05 4.36 18.94
CA ARG A 68 12.01 4.11 19.94
C ARG A 68 10.64 4.25 19.30
N VAL A 69 9.78 3.28 19.56
CA VAL A 69 8.42 3.23 19.02
C VAL A 69 7.47 4.01 19.92
N GLY A 70 6.68 4.89 19.33
CA GLY A 70 5.65 5.66 20.03
C GLY A 70 4.35 4.87 20.23
N ALA A 71 3.58 5.22 21.26
CA ALA A 71 2.31 4.56 21.54
C ALA A 71 1.28 4.77 20.43
N PHE A 72 1.28 5.91 19.75
CA PHE A 72 0.35 6.20 18.66
C PHE A 72 0.63 5.39 17.39
N SER A 73 1.89 5.14 17.08
CA SER A 73 2.26 4.29 15.95
C SER A 73 1.86 2.83 16.16
N VAL A 74 2.02 2.32 17.40
CA VAL A 74 1.54 0.97 17.77
C VAL A 74 0.02 0.87 17.64
N GLN A 75 -0.73 1.83 18.18
CA GLN A 75 -2.18 1.85 18.05
C GLN A 75 -2.64 1.88 16.60
N ALA A 76 -1.99 2.69 15.76
CA ALA A 76 -2.33 2.80 14.35
C ALA A 76 -2.09 1.50 13.59
N ILE A 77 -0.99 0.79 13.86
CA ILE A 77 -0.72 -0.52 13.23
C ILE A 77 -1.75 -1.56 13.65
N ILE A 78 -2.12 -1.61 14.92
CA ILE A 78 -3.16 -2.53 15.40
C ILE A 78 -4.48 -2.26 14.68
N LEU A 79 -4.90 -1.00 14.57
CA LEU A 79 -6.13 -0.63 13.87
C LEU A 79 -6.07 -1.00 12.38
N ILE A 80 -4.95 -0.77 11.71
CA ILE A 80 -4.75 -1.13 10.30
C ILE A 80 -4.85 -2.64 10.10
N ILE A 81 -4.19 -3.43 10.95
CA ILE A 81 -4.26 -4.89 10.88
C ILE A 81 -5.70 -5.38 11.06
N PHE A 82 -6.45 -4.82 12.01
CA PHE A 82 -7.86 -5.19 12.21
C PHE A 82 -8.73 -4.81 11.02
N ILE A 83 -8.56 -3.62 10.43
CA ILE A 83 -9.32 -3.21 9.24
C ILE A 83 -8.99 -4.10 8.06
N GLN A 84 -7.71 -4.39 7.81
CA GLN A 84 -7.29 -5.27 6.74
C GLN A 84 -7.81 -6.69 6.94
N PHE A 85 -7.68 -7.25 8.14
CA PHE A 85 -8.18 -8.57 8.48
C PHE A 85 -9.70 -8.69 8.28
N ALA A 86 -10.48 -7.74 8.79
CA ALA A 86 -11.94 -7.72 8.61
C ALA A 86 -12.33 -7.60 7.12
N SER A 87 -11.59 -6.78 6.35
CA SER A 87 -11.82 -6.62 4.91
C SER A 87 -11.53 -7.92 4.15
N LEU A 88 -10.42 -8.59 4.45
CA LEU A 88 -10.05 -9.85 3.83
C LEU A 88 -11.02 -10.98 4.18
N LEU A 89 -11.55 -11.01 5.41
CA LEU A 89 -12.60 -11.95 5.82
C LEU A 89 -13.87 -11.81 4.98
N LYS A 90 -14.27 -10.58 4.66
CA LYS A 90 -15.46 -10.33 3.82
C LYS A 90 -15.22 -10.74 2.36
N LEU A 91 -14.01 -10.48 1.84
CA LEU A 91 -13.69 -10.64 0.42
C LEU A 91 -13.40 -12.08 -0.01
N GLN A 92 -12.89 -12.92 0.89
CA GLN A 92 -12.65 -14.36 0.69
C GLN A 92 -12.18 -14.77 -0.74
N THR A 93 -13.07 -15.36 -1.53
CA THR A 93 -12.77 -15.86 -2.88
C THR A 93 -12.32 -14.77 -3.85
N GLN A 94 -12.69 -13.52 -3.60
CA GLN A 94 -12.33 -12.37 -4.43
C GLN A 94 -10.88 -11.90 -4.20
N LEU A 95 -10.20 -12.43 -3.16
CA LEU A 95 -8.81 -12.08 -2.84
C LEU A 95 -7.84 -12.34 -3.99
N ILE A 96 -8.14 -13.30 -4.87
CA ILE A 96 -7.29 -13.67 -6.01
C ILE A 96 -6.99 -12.48 -6.91
N TYR A 97 -7.96 -11.59 -7.14
CA TYR A 97 -7.77 -10.42 -8.00
C TYR A 97 -7.69 -9.11 -7.23
N ILE A 98 -8.27 -9.03 -6.04
CA ILE A 98 -8.26 -7.80 -5.24
C ILE A 98 -6.89 -7.51 -4.64
N LEU A 99 -6.23 -8.52 -4.05
CA LEU A 99 -4.91 -8.33 -3.45
C LEU A 99 -3.85 -7.82 -4.44
N PRO A 100 -3.71 -8.37 -5.66
CA PRO A 100 -2.80 -7.83 -6.65
C PRO A 100 -3.06 -6.36 -6.99
N ILE A 101 -4.33 -5.96 -7.14
CA ILE A 101 -4.73 -4.58 -7.47
C ILE A 101 -4.45 -3.64 -6.31
N CYS A 102 -4.86 -3.99 -5.08
CA CYS A 102 -4.61 -3.17 -3.90
C CYS A 102 -3.11 -2.98 -3.65
N SER A 103 -2.33 -4.05 -3.73
CA SER A 103 -0.88 -4.01 -3.59
C SER A 103 -0.20 -3.21 -4.72
N PHE A 104 -0.72 -3.27 -5.95
CA PHE A 104 -0.26 -2.43 -7.04
C PHE A 104 -0.50 -0.95 -6.75
N LEU A 105 -1.73 -0.59 -6.40
CA LEU A 105 -2.12 0.80 -6.14
C LEU A 105 -1.36 1.40 -4.96
N GLY A 106 -1.13 0.61 -3.91
CA GLY A 106 -0.28 1.03 -2.81
C GLY A 106 1.10 1.49 -3.29
N ARG A 107 1.79 0.69 -4.08
CA ARG A 107 3.12 1.06 -4.63
C ARG A 107 3.03 2.15 -5.69
N PHE A 108 1.96 2.20 -6.46
CA PHE A 108 1.72 3.27 -7.42
C PHE A 108 1.61 4.65 -6.75
N SER A 109 1.07 4.72 -5.53
CA SER A 109 1.01 5.96 -4.76
C SER A 109 2.38 6.60 -4.54
N THR A 110 3.45 5.79 -4.43
CA THR A 110 4.82 6.32 -4.26
C THR A 110 5.32 7.06 -5.49
N LEU A 111 4.92 6.66 -6.70
CA LEU A 111 5.28 7.37 -7.94
C LEU A 111 4.65 8.78 -7.95
N ILE A 112 3.37 8.87 -7.56
CA ILE A 112 2.68 10.16 -7.43
C ILE A 112 3.35 11.03 -6.37
N TYR A 113 3.79 10.41 -5.27
CA TYR A 113 4.43 11.12 -4.16
C TYR A 113 5.77 11.74 -4.56
N ILE A 114 6.62 10.95 -5.22
CA ILE A 114 7.93 11.38 -5.72
C ILE A 114 7.79 12.50 -6.75
N ASP A 115 6.79 12.40 -7.64
CA ASP A 115 6.56 13.42 -8.66
C ASP A 115 6.13 14.75 -8.05
N LYS A 116 5.14 14.70 -7.17
CA LYS A 116 4.40 15.87 -6.70
C LYS A 116 5.11 16.66 -5.62
N PHE A 117 5.92 16.01 -4.78
CA PHE A 117 6.53 16.62 -3.60
C PHE A 117 8.05 16.68 -3.67
N LYS A 118 8.64 17.56 -2.85
CA LYS A 118 10.11 17.66 -2.69
C LYS A 118 10.58 16.59 -1.70
N TYR A 119 11.76 16.04 -1.95
CA TYR A 119 12.42 15.15 -1.02
C TYR A 119 12.87 15.90 0.23
N ILE A 120 12.52 15.37 1.39
CA ILE A 120 12.94 15.91 2.69
C ILE A 120 13.90 14.97 3.38
N THR A 121 14.95 15.54 3.95
CA THR A 121 15.97 14.77 4.69
C THR A 121 16.60 15.62 5.78
N PHE A 122 17.04 14.96 6.85
CA PHE A 122 17.78 15.59 7.92
C PHE A 122 19.21 15.96 7.49
N LYS A 123 19.80 15.20 6.57
CA LYS A 123 21.17 15.41 6.07
C LYS A 123 21.15 16.10 4.70
N LYS A 124 21.73 17.31 4.59
CA LYS A 124 21.84 18.06 3.32
C LYS A 124 22.47 17.30 2.14
N LYS A 125 23.23 16.23 2.39
CA LYS A 125 23.95 15.43 1.38
C LYS A 125 23.34 14.06 1.07
N SER A 126 22.10 13.75 1.48
CA SER A 126 21.50 12.46 1.13
C SER A 126 21.14 12.43 -0.36
N ILE A 127 21.39 11.29 -1.00
CA ILE A 127 21.00 11.05 -2.38
C ILE A 127 19.47 10.99 -2.41
N SER A 128 18.85 11.96 -3.08
CA SER A 128 17.42 11.97 -3.30
C SER A 128 17.06 10.95 -4.37
N HIS A 129 15.99 10.17 -4.15
CA HIS A 129 15.39 9.35 -5.20
C HIS A 129 15.06 10.16 -6.46
N LYS A 130 14.80 11.47 -6.33
CA LYS A 130 14.63 12.39 -7.47
C LYS A 130 15.84 12.53 -8.39
N LYS A 131 17.04 12.18 -7.96
CA LYS A 131 18.22 12.25 -8.81
C LYS A 131 18.10 11.34 -10.04
N TYR A 132 17.43 10.21 -9.91
CA TYR A 132 17.22 9.23 -10.98
C TYR A 132 15.82 9.27 -11.57
N TRP A 133 14.99 10.22 -11.12
CA TRP A 133 13.60 10.35 -11.56
C TRP A 133 13.53 10.85 -13.00
N ARG A 134 12.93 10.04 -13.89
CA ARG A 134 12.78 10.33 -15.31
C ARG A 134 11.48 11.06 -15.66
N GLY A 135 10.66 11.34 -14.66
CA GLY A 135 9.32 11.93 -14.80
C GLY A 135 8.20 10.90 -14.71
N PHE A 136 7.05 11.36 -14.21
CA PHE A 136 5.91 10.48 -13.91
C PHE A 136 5.48 9.59 -15.10
N LEU A 137 5.35 10.16 -16.29
CA LEU A 137 4.91 9.41 -17.46
C LEU A 137 5.84 8.25 -17.82
N LYS A 138 7.17 8.47 -17.78
CA LYS A 138 8.14 7.43 -18.11
C LYS A 138 8.20 6.32 -17.06
N GLU A 139 8.07 6.67 -15.79
CA GLU A 139 8.13 5.71 -14.69
C GLU A 139 6.79 4.95 -14.50
N SER A 140 5.66 5.56 -14.87
CA SER A 140 4.34 4.95 -14.72
C SER A 140 3.90 4.10 -15.91
N ILE A 141 4.43 4.34 -17.13
CA ILE A 141 3.94 3.67 -18.34
C ILE A 141 4.05 2.15 -18.26
N LEU A 142 5.18 1.62 -17.81
CA LEU A 142 5.37 0.18 -17.64
C LEU A 142 4.39 -0.39 -16.61
N SER A 143 4.20 0.32 -15.51
CA SER A 143 3.27 -0.08 -14.45
C SER A 143 1.82 -0.07 -14.93
N LEU A 144 1.43 0.93 -15.71
CA LEU A 144 0.09 1.03 -16.30
C LEU A 144 -0.15 -0.05 -17.37
N CYS A 145 0.85 -0.32 -18.22
CA CYS A 145 0.76 -1.41 -19.19
C CYS A 145 0.60 -2.78 -18.49
N THR A 146 1.34 -3.05 -17.43
CA THR A 146 1.22 -4.32 -16.70
C THR A 146 -0.15 -4.49 -16.06
N ILE A 147 -0.74 -3.44 -15.45
CA ILE A 147 -2.07 -3.54 -14.85
C ILE A 147 -3.16 -3.72 -15.93
N LEU A 148 -3.05 -3.05 -17.08
CA LEU A 148 -3.97 -3.23 -18.18
C LEU A 148 -3.94 -4.67 -18.73
N ILE A 149 -2.76 -5.22 -18.95
CA ILE A 149 -2.59 -6.59 -19.40
C ILE A 149 -3.21 -7.58 -18.39
N THR A 150 -2.93 -7.40 -17.10
CA THR A 150 -3.51 -8.26 -16.06
C THR A 150 -5.03 -8.13 -15.98
N ALA A 151 -5.58 -6.92 -16.13
CA ALA A 151 -7.03 -6.71 -16.13
C ALA A 151 -7.70 -7.39 -17.34
N VAL A 152 -7.10 -7.31 -18.53
CA VAL A 152 -7.59 -8.00 -19.72
C VAL A 152 -7.56 -9.52 -19.55
N ILE A 153 -6.44 -10.06 -19.07
CA ILE A 153 -6.32 -11.51 -18.80
C ILE A 153 -7.39 -11.95 -17.79
N THR A 154 -7.51 -11.23 -16.68
CA THR A 154 -8.49 -11.57 -15.65
C THR A 154 -9.92 -11.54 -16.18
N SER A 155 -10.27 -10.57 -17.04
CA SER A 155 -11.62 -10.43 -17.62
C SER A 155 -11.98 -11.55 -18.59
N VAL A 156 -10.98 -12.18 -19.22
CA VAL A 156 -11.20 -13.35 -20.08
C VAL A 156 -11.60 -14.58 -19.26
N PHE A 157 -10.96 -14.76 -18.09
CA PHE A 157 -11.24 -15.91 -17.20
C PHE A 157 -12.46 -15.69 -16.30
N LEU A 158 -12.72 -14.46 -15.86
CA LEU A 158 -13.79 -14.09 -14.95
C LEU A 158 -14.76 -13.14 -15.68
N LYS A 159 -15.76 -13.73 -16.35
CA LYS A 159 -16.76 -12.97 -17.12
C LYS A 159 -17.53 -12.00 -16.21
N GLY A 160 -17.70 -10.76 -16.67
CA GLY A 160 -18.49 -9.74 -15.99
C GLY A 160 -17.74 -8.88 -14.98
N ILE A 161 -16.52 -9.24 -14.57
CA ILE A 161 -15.74 -8.54 -13.53
C ILE A 161 -15.01 -7.28 -14.02
N LEU A 162 -14.95 -7.06 -15.34
CA LEU A 162 -14.15 -5.96 -15.91
C LEU A 162 -14.62 -4.59 -15.41
N PHE A 163 -15.92 -4.39 -15.28
CA PHE A 163 -16.47 -3.12 -14.80
C PHE A 163 -16.04 -2.85 -13.35
N ASP A 164 -16.12 -3.85 -12.48
CA ASP A 164 -15.71 -3.74 -11.08
C ASP A 164 -14.22 -3.46 -10.96
N LEU A 165 -13.39 -4.16 -11.75
CA LEU A 165 -11.95 -3.93 -11.78
C LEU A 165 -11.60 -2.49 -12.23
N LEU A 166 -12.28 -1.97 -13.25
CA LEU A 166 -12.10 -0.59 -13.72
C LEU A 166 -12.53 0.42 -12.65
N LEU A 167 -13.69 0.21 -12.04
CA LEU A 167 -14.18 1.07 -10.96
C LEU A 167 -13.21 1.10 -9.79
N LEU A 168 -12.76 -0.07 -9.31
CA LEU A 168 -11.79 -0.18 -8.22
C LEU A 168 -10.45 0.48 -8.57
N PHE A 169 -10.00 0.33 -9.81
CA PHE A 169 -8.78 0.98 -10.26
C PHE A 169 -8.90 2.52 -10.24
N LEU A 170 -10.01 3.06 -10.75
CA LEU A 170 -10.27 4.50 -10.74
C LEU A 170 -10.36 5.05 -9.31
N LEU A 171 -11.10 4.37 -8.43
CA LEU A 171 -11.16 4.73 -7.00
C LEU A 171 -9.78 4.69 -6.35
N GLY A 172 -8.97 3.69 -6.69
CA GLY A 172 -7.61 3.58 -6.18
C GLY A 172 -6.71 4.74 -6.59
N LEU A 173 -6.81 5.23 -7.83
CA LEU A 173 -6.07 6.43 -8.27
C LEU A 173 -6.50 7.68 -7.49
N VAL A 174 -7.78 7.80 -7.19
CA VAL A 174 -8.31 8.88 -6.34
C VAL A 174 -7.72 8.78 -4.93
N TYR A 175 -7.74 7.61 -4.30
CA TYR A 175 -7.15 7.40 -2.97
C TYR A 175 -5.65 7.63 -2.94
N CYS A 176 -4.91 7.18 -3.96
CA CYS A 176 -3.49 7.49 -4.09
C CYS A 176 -3.25 9.01 -4.07
N SER A 177 -4.04 9.76 -4.84
CA SER A 177 -3.91 11.21 -4.91
C SER A 177 -4.28 11.90 -3.60
N ILE A 178 -5.35 11.49 -2.94
CA ILE A 178 -5.82 12.06 -1.66
C ILE A 178 -4.78 11.81 -0.56
N ILE A 179 -4.36 10.56 -0.37
CA ILE A 179 -3.44 10.17 0.71
C ILE A 179 -2.09 10.85 0.54
N VAL A 180 -1.54 10.84 -0.68
CA VAL A 180 -0.28 11.50 -0.99
C VAL A 180 -0.36 13.01 -0.73
N ASN A 181 -1.47 13.65 -1.08
CA ASN A 181 -1.66 15.08 -0.81
C ASN A 181 -1.75 15.39 0.68
N ILE A 182 -2.48 14.58 1.45
CA ILE A 182 -2.62 14.76 2.90
C ILE A 182 -1.25 14.60 3.57
N LEU A 183 -0.55 13.50 3.29
CA LEU A 183 0.76 13.24 3.87
C LEU A 183 1.78 14.29 3.46
N GLY A 184 1.89 14.58 2.16
CA GLY A 184 2.84 15.53 1.62
C GLY A 184 2.68 16.94 2.16
N LYS A 185 1.43 17.41 2.36
CA LYS A 185 1.15 18.72 2.99
C LYS A 185 1.47 18.72 4.49
N LYS A 186 1.11 17.64 5.22
CA LYS A 186 1.37 17.55 6.66
C LYS A 186 2.86 17.47 6.97
N VAL A 187 3.59 16.67 6.19
CA VAL A 187 5.03 16.42 6.38
C VAL A 187 5.89 17.50 5.71
N GLY A 188 5.35 18.18 4.69
CA GLY A 188 6.07 19.23 3.95
C GLY A 188 6.95 18.70 2.83
N GLY A 189 6.75 17.43 2.40
CA GLY A 189 7.52 16.76 1.35
C GLY A 189 7.39 15.24 1.44
N PHE A 190 8.35 14.50 0.87
CA PHE A 190 8.39 13.04 0.96
C PHE A 190 9.77 12.52 1.39
N ASN A 191 9.80 11.35 2.01
CA ASN A 191 10.99 10.53 2.26
C ASN A 191 10.60 9.04 2.14
N GLY A 192 11.51 8.13 2.43
CA GLY A 192 11.23 6.68 2.39
C GLY A 192 10.06 6.28 3.29
N ASP A 193 10.03 6.81 4.50
CA ASP A 193 9.05 6.48 5.53
C ASP A 193 7.64 6.92 5.11
N THR A 194 7.50 8.16 4.62
CA THR A 194 6.21 8.67 4.11
C THR A 194 5.75 7.95 2.84
N CYS A 195 6.68 7.45 2.01
CA CYS A 195 6.33 6.56 0.90
C CYS A 195 5.78 5.23 1.42
N GLY A 196 6.44 4.61 2.39
CA GLY A 196 5.95 3.40 3.07
C GLY A 196 4.56 3.60 3.68
N ALA A 197 4.37 4.73 4.38
CA ALA A 197 3.07 5.12 4.93
C ALA A 197 1.98 5.22 3.85
N SER A 198 2.28 5.84 2.70
CA SER A 198 1.31 5.94 1.61
C SER A 198 0.90 4.58 1.06
N VAL A 199 1.84 3.64 0.96
CA VAL A 199 1.57 2.26 0.53
C VAL A 199 0.56 1.59 1.45
N VAL A 200 0.84 1.53 2.75
CA VAL A 200 -0.03 0.84 3.72
C VAL A 200 -1.41 1.49 3.80
N LEU A 201 -1.48 2.81 3.81
CA LEU A 201 -2.76 3.53 3.88
C LEU A 201 -3.62 3.31 2.63
N VAL A 202 -3.03 3.37 1.42
CA VAL A 202 -3.77 3.10 0.17
C VAL A 202 -4.24 1.67 0.13
N GLU A 203 -3.40 0.69 0.44
CA GLU A 203 -3.81 -0.73 0.50
C GLU A 203 -4.97 -0.95 1.48
N THR A 204 -4.87 -0.38 2.67
CA THR A 204 -5.90 -0.55 3.70
C THR A 204 -7.24 0.04 3.28
N ILE A 205 -7.24 1.29 2.78
CA ILE A 205 -8.48 1.96 2.34
C ILE A 205 -9.07 1.23 1.13
N MET A 206 -8.24 0.77 0.19
CA MET A 206 -8.71 0.01 -0.95
C MET A 206 -9.34 -1.32 -0.53
N LEU A 207 -8.71 -2.10 0.33
CA LEU A 207 -9.27 -3.35 0.84
C LEU A 207 -10.59 -3.11 1.55
N PHE A 208 -10.67 -2.08 2.39
CA PHE A 208 -11.90 -1.73 3.10
C PHE A 208 -13.02 -1.30 2.14
N THR A 209 -12.69 -0.49 1.13
CA THR A 209 -13.65 -0.07 0.10
C THR A 209 -14.15 -1.24 -0.73
N CYS A 210 -13.25 -2.16 -1.14
CA CYS A 210 -13.63 -3.39 -1.83
C CYS A 210 -14.59 -4.23 -0.98
N ALA A 211 -14.34 -4.36 0.33
CA ALA A 211 -15.18 -5.11 1.24
C ALA A 211 -16.59 -4.49 1.46
N ILE A 212 -16.75 -3.18 1.21
CA ILE A 212 -18.03 -2.49 1.27
C ILE A 212 -18.82 -2.66 -0.05
N ILE A 213 -18.12 -2.58 -1.18
CA ILE A 213 -18.77 -2.55 -2.50
C ILE A 213 -19.11 -3.95 -3.00
N LEU A 214 -18.25 -4.93 -2.73
CA LEU A 214 -18.38 -6.32 -3.17
C LEU A 214 -18.91 -7.21 -2.05
#